data_5fcef480cb8f44b8ccaf7ddf82e1047e
#
_entry.id   5fcef480cb8f44b8ccaf7ddf82e1047e
#
_cell.length_a   1.000
_cell.length_b   1.000
_cell.length_c   1.000
_cell.angle_alpha   90.00
_cell.angle_beta   90.00
_cell.angle_gamma   90.00
#
_symmetry.space_group_name_H-M   'P 1'
#
loop_
_entity.id
_entity.type
_entity.pdbx_description
1 polymer ?
#
loop_
_entity_poly.entity_id
_entity_poly.type
_entity_poly.pdbx_seq_one_letter_code
_entity_poly.pdbx_strand_id
1 'polypeptide(L)'
;MGQTQAKYNTVIVGTGAAGYSAAKRLWQLGRHDILLLTEGKNSGTSRNTGSDKQTYYKLTLSGDGQDSYTEMAKTLFEGGSADGDTALAEAVGSVPCFLHLAELGVPFPTNRWGEYVGYKTDHDPRERATSAGPLTSRMMTE
;
A
#
# COMPACT_ATOMS: atom_id res chain seq x y z
N MET A 1 38.38 -20.89 -0.07
CA MET A 1 36.94 -20.80 0.13
C MET A 1 36.32 -20.50 -1.21
N GLY A 2 35.54 -21.43 -1.79
CA GLY A 2 34.87 -21.20 -3.07
C GLY A 2 33.74 -20.21 -2.89
N GLN A 3 33.71 -19.15 -3.70
CA GLN A 3 32.56 -18.24 -3.77
C GLN A 3 31.39 -18.98 -4.42
N THR A 4 30.33 -19.19 -3.69
CA THR A 4 29.06 -19.69 -4.26
C THR A 4 28.41 -18.56 -5.02
N GLN A 5 28.35 -18.65 -6.34
CA GLN A 5 27.71 -17.68 -7.21
C GLN A 5 26.27 -18.12 -7.42
N ALA A 6 25.32 -17.39 -6.82
CA ALA A 6 23.89 -17.58 -7.08
C ALA A 6 23.45 -16.72 -8.27
N LYS A 7 22.63 -17.29 -9.17
CA LYS A 7 22.05 -16.58 -10.32
C LYS A 7 20.56 -16.42 -10.11
N TYR A 8 20.05 -15.24 -10.40
CA TYR A 8 18.63 -14.93 -10.40
C TYR A 8 18.24 -14.19 -11.67
N ASN A 9 17.04 -14.43 -12.19
CA ASN A 9 16.54 -13.73 -13.36
C ASN A 9 16.17 -12.28 -13.05
N THR A 10 15.73 -12.01 -11.82
CA THR A 10 15.33 -10.67 -11.39
C THR A 10 15.93 -10.39 -10.02
N VAL A 11 16.53 -9.21 -9.90
CA VAL A 11 17.03 -8.69 -8.62
C VAL A 11 16.28 -7.39 -8.32
N ILE A 12 15.64 -7.34 -7.16
CA ILE A 12 14.95 -6.15 -6.64
C ILE A 12 15.75 -5.61 -5.47
N VAL A 13 16.14 -4.35 -5.54
CA VAL A 13 16.92 -3.69 -4.48
C VAL A 13 15.98 -2.87 -3.61
N GLY A 14 15.92 -3.23 -2.34
CA GLY A 14 15.04 -2.61 -1.35
C GLY A 14 13.77 -3.42 -1.06
N THR A 15 13.40 -3.46 0.22
CA THR A 15 12.23 -4.19 0.75
C THR A 15 11.13 -3.24 1.24
N GLY A 16 11.12 -2.00 0.75
CA GLY A 16 10.01 -1.08 0.96
C GLY A 16 8.76 -1.44 0.13
N ALA A 17 7.71 -0.65 0.21
CA ALA A 17 6.43 -0.89 -0.46
C ALA A 17 6.59 -1.15 -1.97
N ALA A 18 7.45 -0.41 -2.65
CA ALA A 18 7.70 -0.58 -4.09
C ALA A 18 8.38 -1.92 -4.40
N GLY A 19 9.43 -2.29 -3.65
CA GLY A 19 10.13 -3.56 -3.84
C GLY A 19 9.25 -4.77 -3.55
N TYR A 20 8.47 -4.71 -2.48
CA TYR A 20 7.47 -5.70 -2.14
C TYR A 20 6.41 -5.86 -3.24
N SER A 21 5.84 -4.75 -3.71
CA SER A 21 4.81 -4.76 -4.75
C SER A 21 5.34 -5.32 -6.08
N ALA A 22 6.58 -4.98 -6.44
CA ALA A 22 7.24 -5.52 -7.63
C ALA A 22 7.46 -7.04 -7.52
N ALA A 23 7.99 -7.51 -6.38
CA ALA A 23 8.19 -8.95 -6.14
C ALA A 23 6.88 -9.73 -6.19
N LYS A 24 5.86 -9.24 -5.49
CA LYS A 24 4.52 -9.82 -5.50
C LYS A 24 3.95 -9.91 -6.92
N ARG A 25 4.03 -8.81 -7.69
CA ARG A 25 3.49 -8.77 -9.05
C ARG A 25 4.22 -9.74 -9.98
N LEU A 26 5.53 -9.81 -9.89
CA LEU A 26 6.32 -10.79 -10.64
C LEU A 26 5.93 -12.23 -10.29
N TRP A 27 5.78 -12.52 -9.00
CA TRP A 27 5.33 -13.83 -8.53
C TRP A 27 3.96 -14.20 -9.10
N GLN A 28 2.98 -13.30 -9.07
CA GLN A 28 1.65 -13.49 -9.66
C GLN A 28 1.70 -13.74 -11.18
N LEU A 29 2.70 -13.21 -11.86
CA LEU A 29 2.94 -13.40 -13.30
C LEU A 29 3.75 -14.68 -13.59
N GLY A 30 3.96 -15.56 -12.60
CA GLY A 30 4.73 -16.80 -12.75
C GLY A 30 6.24 -16.61 -12.80
N ARG A 31 6.75 -15.46 -12.43
CA ARG A 31 8.19 -15.18 -12.33
C ARG A 31 8.64 -15.42 -10.90
N HIS A 32 9.17 -16.59 -10.60
CA HIS A 32 9.50 -17.02 -9.23
C HIS A 32 11.00 -16.94 -8.92
N ASP A 33 11.85 -16.74 -9.92
CA ASP A 33 13.30 -16.62 -9.77
C ASP A 33 13.67 -15.16 -9.48
N ILE A 34 13.37 -14.72 -8.25
CA ILE A 34 13.49 -13.34 -7.78
C ILE A 34 14.36 -13.30 -6.54
N LEU A 35 15.34 -12.39 -6.53
CA LEU A 35 16.10 -12.03 -5.34
C LEU A 35 15.69 -10.63 -4.85
N LEU A 36 15.32 -10.54 -3.57
CA LEU A 36 15.18 -9.25 -2.87
C LEU A 36 16.46 -8.97 -2.08
N LEU A 37 17.11 -7.85 -2.38
CA LEU A 37 18.29 -7.37 -1.66
C LEU A 37 17.92 -6.23 -0.73
N THR A 38 18.37 -6.30 0.52
CA THR A 38 18.20 -5.24 1.51
C THR A 38 19.40 -5.21 2.45
N GLU A 39 19.64 -4.07 3.08
CA GLU A 39 20.72 -3.95 4.10
C GLU A 39 20.45 -4.80 5.33
N GLY A 40 19.19 -5.05 5.64
CA GLY A 40 18.80 -5.89 6.76
C GLY A 40 17.31 -6.21 6.76
N LYS A 41 16.93 -7.29 7.43
CA LYS A 41 15.53 -7.75 7.53
C LYS A 41 14.57 -6.68 8.06
N ASN A 42 15.08 -5.78 8.90
CA ASN A 42 14.29 -4.72 9.53
C ASN A 42 14.58 -3.33 8.93
N SER A 43 15.25 -3.26 7.78
CA SER A 43 15.58 -2.03 7.09
C SER A 43 14.42 -1.55 6.21
N GLY A 44 14.51 -0.31 5.76
CA GLY A 44 13.58 0.30 4.83
C GLY A 44 12.67 1.36 5.47
N THR A 45 12.42 2.43 4.73
CA THR A 45 11.60 3.55 5.19
C THR A 45 10.15 3.12 5.42
N SER A 46 9.56 2.33 4.53
CA SER A 46 8.18 1.87 4.68
C SER A 46 7.93 1.09 5.97
N ARG A 47 8.93 0.34 6.45
CA ARG A 47 8.85 -0.37 7.72
C ARG A 47 9.04 0.53 8.93
N ASN A 48 9.97 1.48 8.84
CA ASN A 48 10.46 2.26 9.98
C ASN A 48 9.87 3.68 10.06
N THR A 49 9.02 4.05 9.11
CA THR A 49 8.25 5.27 9.20
C THR A 49 7.09 5.05 10.15
N GLY A 50 7.07 5.74 11.27
CA GLY A 50 6.02 5.65 12.26
C GLY A 50 5.52 7.03 12.66
N SER A 51 4.22 7.19 12.77
CA SER A 51 3.58 8.32 13.42
C SER A 51 2.17 7.92 13.86
N ASP A 52 1.60 8.70 14.75
CA ASP A 52 0.21 8.57 15.17
C ASP A 52 -0.81 8.79 14.03
N LYS A 53 -0.34 9.36 12.92
CA LYS A 53 -1.15 9.71 11.74
C LYS A 53 -0.89 8.81 10.54
N GLN A 54 -0.37 7.60 10.73
CA GLN A 54 -0.19 6.67 9.61
C GLN A 54 -1.51 6.29 8.98
N THR A 55 -1.68 6.65 7.73
CA THR A 55 -2.93 6.52 7.00
C THR A 55 -2.71 5.71 5.72
N TYR A 56 -3.58 4.75 5.49
CA TYR A 56 -3.81 4.17 4.17
C TYR A 56 -4.96 4.94 3.50
N TYR A 57 -4.77 5.38 2.28
CA TYR A 57 -5.75 6.17 1.54
C TYR A 57 -6.35 5.35 0.41
N LYS A 58 -7.65 5.17 0.39
CA LYS A 58 -8.38 4.34 -0.56
C LYS A 58 -9.79 4.87 -0.79
N LEU A 59 -10.44 4.40 -1.82
CA LEU A 59 -11.87 4.66 -2.00
C LEU A 59 -12.67 4.31 -0.75
N THR A 60 -13.73 5.04 -0.50
CA THR A 60 -14.66 4.78 0.60
C THR A 60 -15.32 3.41 0.41
N LEU A 61 -15.29 2.56 1.44
CA LEU A 61 -15.84 1.20 1.44
C LEU A 61 -16.99 1.00 2.43
N SER A 62 -17.47 2.08 3.02
CA SER A 62 -18.59 2.05 3.98
C SER A 62 -19.38 3.35 3.94
N GLY A 63 -20.62 3.31 4.47
CA GLY A 63 -21.51 4.47 4.53
C GLY A 63 -22.22 4.76 3.21
N ASP A 64 -23.05 5.81 3.23
CA ASP A 64 -23.94 6.18 2.12
C ASP A 64 -23.29 7.13 1.10
N GLY A 65 -22.03 7.49 1.29
CA GLY A 65 -21.30 8.39 0.42
C GLY A 65 -20.88 7.73 -0.89
N GLN A 66 -21.30 8.29 -2.02
CA GLN A 66 -20.79 7.86 -3.32
C GLN A 66 -19.34 8.30 -3.48
N ASP A 67 -18.49 7.40 -4.01
CA ASP A 67 -17.11 7.66 -4.36
C ASP A 67 -16.76 7.00 -5.69
N SER A 68 -15.74 7.49 -6.38
CA SER A 68 -15.31 6.94 -7.66
C SER A 68 -13.80 7.11 -7.87
N TYR A 69 -13.24 6.28 -8.75
CA TYR A 69 -11.83 6.39 -9.16
C TYR A 69 -11.51 7.78 -9.70
N THR A 70 -12.40 8.33 -10.51
CA THR A 70 -12.21 9.65 -11.11
C THR A 70 -12.25 10.77 -10.11
N GLU A 71 -13.14 10.72 -9.12
CA GLU A 71 -13.17 11.70 -8.04
C GLU A 71 -11.95 11.59 -7.12
N MET A 72 -11.49 10.38 -6.81
CA MET A 72 -10.28 10.19 -6.02
C MET A 72 -9.05 10.67 -6.79
N ALA A 73 -8.92 10.29 -8.07
CA ALA A 73 -7.84 10.75 -8.93
C ALA A 73 -7.81 12.28 -9.05
N LYS A 74 -8.98 12.92 -9.19
CA LYS A 74 -9.09 14.38 -9.21
C LYS A 74 -8.60 14.99 -7.90
N THR A 75 -9.01 14.44 -6.76
CA THR A 75 -8.54 14.92 -5.44
C THR A 75 -7.02 14.83 -5.31
N LEU A 76 -6.42 13.71 -5.74
CA LEU A 76 -4.96 13.51 -5.72
C LEU A 76 -4.24 14.49 -6.66
N PHE A 77 -4.77 14.69 -7.87
CA PHE A 77 -4.21 15.62 -8.85
C PHE A 77 -4.30 17.07 -8.38
N GLU A 78 -5.42 17.50 -7.83
CA GLU A 78 -5.62 18.85 -7.29
C GLU A 78 -4.74 19.13 -6.06
N GLY A 79 -4.29 18.09 -5.36
CA GLY A 79 -3.26 18.19 -4.32
C GLY A 79 -1.87 18.61 -4.83
N GLY A 80 -1.66 18.59 -6.15
CA GLY A 80 -0.49 19.16 -6.83
C GLY A 80 0.79 18.34 -6.74
N SER A 81 0.74 17.10 -6.21
CA SER A 81 1.92 16.24 -6.01
C SER A 81 1.98 15.02 -6.94
N ALA A 82 0.95 14.79 -7.76
CA ALA A 82 0.86 13.68 -8.69
C ALA A 82 0.41 14.16 -10.07
N ASP A 83 0.91 13.53 -11.13
CA ASP A 83 0.33 13.68 -12.46
C ASP A 83 -0.99 12.89 -12.59
N GLY A 84 -1.78 13.19 -13.62
CA GLY A 84 -3.13 12.64 -13.78
C GLY A 84 -3.16 11.12 -13.96
N ASP A 85 -2.19 10.56 -14.70
CA ASP A 85 -2.12 9.12 -14.96
C ASP A 85 -1.72 8.36 -13.70
N THR A 86 -0.77 8.88 -12.94
CA THR A 86 -0.36 8.32 -11.63
C THR A 86 -1.51 8.40 -10.62
N ALA A 87 -2.19 9.54 -10.55
CA ALA A 87 -3.35 9.71 -9.66
C ALA A 87 -4.47 8.73 -9.98
N LEU A 88 -4.74 8.49 -11.25
CA LEU A 88 -5.75 7.52 -11.69
C LEU A 88 -5.31 6.08 -11.37
N ALA A 89 -4.06 5.73 -11.64
CA ALA A 89 -3.52 4.41 -11.33
C ALA A 89 -3.58 4.11 -9.83
N GLU A 90 -3.24 5.09 -8.99
CA GLU A 90 -3.34 4.99 -7.53
C GLU A 90 -4.80 4.80 -7.08
N ALA A 91 -5.72 5.60 -7.60
CA ALA A 91 -7.14 5.48 -7.29
C ALA A 91 -7.71 4.10 -7.64
N VAL A 92 -7.43 3.59 -8.85
CA VAL A 92 -7.86 2.27 -9.30
C VAL A 92 -7.24 1.15 -8.47
N GLY A 93 -5.97 1.26 -8.11
CA GLY A 93 -5.24 0.29 -7.30
C GLY A 93 -5.58 0.32 -5.81
N SER A 94 -6.19 1.39 -5.31
CA SER A 94 -6.33 1.66 -3.87
C SER A 94 -7.08 0.56 -3.12
N VAL A 95 -8.23 0.12 -3.61
CA VAL A 95 -9.05 -0.92 -2.97
C VAL A 95 -8.45 -2.32 -3.13
N PRO A 96 -8.04 -2.79 -4.32
CA PRO A 96 -7.41 -4.09 -4.45
C PRO A 96 -6.15 -4.25 -3.58
N CYS A 97 -5.32 -3.23 -3.48
CA CYS A 97 -4.15 -3.27 -2.62
C CYS A 97 -4.54 -3.28 -1.13
N PHE A 98 -5.52 -2.50 -0.73
CA PHE A 98 -6.05 -2.48 0.62
C PHE A 98 -6.59 -3.85 1.06
N LEU A 99 -7.46 -4.45 0.25
CA LEU A 99 -8.06 -5.75 0.55
C LEU A 99 -6.99 -6.85 0.66
N HIS A 100 -5.96 -6.78 -0.19
CA HIS A 100 -4.85 -7.71 -0.09
C HIS A 100 -4.08 -7.57 1.24
N LEU A 101 -3.83 -6.35 1.70
CA LEU A 101 -3.17 -6.12 3.00
C LEU A 101 -4.05 -6.62 4.17
N ALA A 102 -5.36 -6.40 4.09
CA ALA A 102 -6.30 -6.94 5.07
C ALA A 102 -6.31 -8.48 5.07
N GLU A 103 -6.24 -9.11 3.89
CA GLU A 103 -6.14 -10.56 3.72
C GLU A 103 -4.84 -11.14 4.30
N LEU A 104 -3.74 -10.38 4.22
CA LEU A 104 -2.46 -10.71 4.88
C LEU A 104 -2.47 -10.51 6.39
N GLY A 105 -3.55 -9.98 6.95
CA GLY A 105 -3.73 -9.84 8.40
C GLY A 105 -3.46 -8.45 8.97
N VAL A 106 -3.33 -7.40 8.14
CA VAL A 106 -3.26 -6.03 8.66
C VAL A 106 -4.61 -5.67 9.29
N PRO A 107 -4.68 -5.33 10.58
CA PRO A 107 -5.93 -5.20 11.32
C PRO A 107 -6.59 -3.83 11.11
N PHE A 108 -7.00 -3.55 9.88
CA PHE A 108 -7.76 -2.34 9.60
C PHE A 108 -9.12 -2.36 10.31
N PRO A 109 -9.60 -1.20 10.79
CA PRO A 109 -10.82 -1.13 11.56
C PRO A 109 -12.07 -1.43 10.72
N THR A 110 -13.00 -2.16 11.32
CA THR A 110 -14.33 -2.42 10.77
C THR A 110 -15.41 -1.92 11.72
N ASN A 111 -16.57 -1.61 11.18
CA ASN A 111 -17.77 -1.36 12.00
C ASN A 111 -18.41 -2.70 12.48
N ARG A 112 -19.53 -2.60 13.19
CA ARG A 112 -20.25 -3.76 13.70
C ARG A 112 -20.82 -4.70 12.62
N TRP A 113 -20.85 -4.26 11.37
CA TRP A 113 -21.34 -5.02 10.23
C TRP A 113 -20.22 -5.66 9.43
N GLY A 114 -18.95 -5.45 9.81
CA GLY A 114 -17.77 -5.93 9.13
C GLY A 114 -17.32 -5.08 7.94
N GLU A 115 -17.90 -3.90 7.73
CA GLU A 115 -17.47 -2.96 6.69
C GLU A 115 -16.22 -2.22 7.15
N TYR A 116 -15.23 -2.08 6.26
CA TYR A 116 -14.03 -1.31 6.54
C TYR A 116 -14.34 0.18 6.60
N VAL A 117 -14.17 0.77 7.77
CA VAL A 117 -14.45 2.17 8.03
C VAL A 117 -13.26 3.05 7.70
N GLY A 118 -13.57 4.28 7.31
CA GLY A 118 -12.60 5.34 7.09
C GLY A 118 -12.90 6.58 7.93
N TYR A 119 -12.03 7.56 7.81
CA TYR A 119 -12.21 8.89 8.40
C TYR A 119 -11.79 9.97 7.42
N LYS A 120 -12.30 11.18 7.63
CA LYS A 120 -11.94 12.34 6.83
C LYS A 120 -10.58 12.89 7.26
N THR A 121 -9.80 13.32 6.28
CA THR A 121 -8.62 14.16 6.50
C THR A 121 -8.93 15.61 6.15
N ASP A 122 -8.04 16.53 6.50
CA ASP A 122 -8.31 17.98 6.39
C ASP A 122 -8.63 18.45 4.97
N HIS A 123 -8.13 17.72 3.95
CA HIS A 123 -8.28 18.09 2.55
C HIS A 123 -9.13 17.11 1.73
N ASP A 124 -9.73 16.12 2.37
CA ASP A 124 -10.55 15.11 1.70
C ASP A 124 -12.02 15.21 2.17
N PRO A 125 -12.97 15.45 1.27
CA PRO A 125 -14.39 15.50 1.61
C PRO A 125 -14.98 14.13 1.93
N ARG A 126 -14.26 13.05 1.61
CA ARG A 126 -14.69 11.66 1.76
C ARG A 126 -14.00 10.99 2.96
N GLU A 127 -14.50 9.86 3.39
CA GLU A 127 -13.90 9.02 4.43
C GLU A 127 -12.94 7.98 3.81
N ARG A 128 -11.95 8.45 3.05
CA ARG A 128 -10.98 7.61 2.32
C ARG A 128 -9.81 7.15 3.16
N ALA A 129 -9.50 7.85 4.24
CA ALA A 129 -8.40 7.52 5.11
C ALA A 129 -8.77 6.39 6.06
N THR A 130 -7.84 5.45 6.29
CA THR A 130 -7.97 4.42 7.33
C THR A 130 -6.60 4.14 7.94
N SER A 131 -6.55 3.56 9.13
CA SER A 131 -5.31 3.28 9.83
C SER A 131 -5.49 2.07 10.74
N ALA A 132 -4.46 1.25 10.83
CA ALA A 132 -4.33 0.18 11.83
C ALA A 132 -3.49 0.62 13.06
N GLY A 133 -3.36 1.93 13.26
CA GLY A 133 -2.59 2.53 14.36
C GLY A 133 -1.18 2.99 13.95
N PRO A 134 -0.33 3.37 14.94
CA PRO A 134 0.98 3.99 14.68
C PRO A 134 1.98 3.10 13.94
N LEU A 135 1.73 1.80 13.87
CA LEU A 135 2.58 0.82 13.21
C LEU A 135 1.99 0.29 11.89
N THR A 136 1.02 1.00 11.31
CA THR A 136 0.35 0.57 10.07
C THR A 136 1.37 0.24 8.96
N SER A 137 2.31 1.13 8.66
CA SER A 137 3.32 0.89 7.61
C SER A 137 4.20 -0.31 7.92
N ARG A 138 4.54 -0.53 9.18
CA ARG A 138 5.30 -1.71 9.60
C ARG A 138 4.51 -2.99 9.33
N MET A 139 3.26 -3.05 9.77
CA MET A 139 2.39 -4.21 9.55
C MET A 139 2.16 -4.51 8.06
N MET A 140 2.15 -3.47 7.21
CA MET A 140 2.03 -3.62 5.76
C MET A 140 3.28 -4.21 5.09
N THR A 141 4.42 -4.25 5.77
CA THR A 141 5.71 -4.70 5.22
C THR A 141 6.27 -5.95 5.93
N GLU A 142 5.64 -6.44 6.95
CA GLU A 142 5.94 -7.71 7.65
C GLU A 142 5.27 -8.91 7.00
#